data_1a7f16a0af7b8955d9442a7eca0d8514
#
_entry.id   1a7f16a0af7b8955d9442a7eca0d8514
#
_cell.length_a   1.000
_cell.length_b   1.000
_cell.length_c   1.000
_cell.angle_alpha   90.00
_cell.angle_beta   90.00
_cell.angle_gamma   90.00
#
_symmetry.space_group_name_H-M   'P 1'
#
loop_
_entity.id
_entity.type
_entity.pdbx_description
1 polymer ?
#
loop_
_entity_poly.entity_id
_entity_poly.type
_entity_poly.pdbx_seq_one_letter_code
_entity_poly.pdbx_strand_id
1 'polypeptide(L)'
;MFLDTEKIKDYMHVDDFCRAVLTGCLSGKWGEDYNVAAETPYNTREIVEMIGRTTGFDTESVIKWHPKTDYLGNHVLSSRKFRSHTGWLPKIDLESGIRLSAQTIMNDDGQYNPLRYLNEAKEKGIDLTVYY
;
A
#
# COMPACT_ATOMS: atom_id res chain seq x y z
N MET A 1 4.04 -15.43 -8.48
CA MET A 1 3.75 -14.02 -8.79
C MET A 1 4.94 -13.41 -9.51
N PHE A 2 4.72 -12.61 -10.57
CA PHE A 2 5.80 -11.93 -11.30
C PHE A 2 5.93 -10.50 -10.81
N LEU A 3 7.13 -10.06 -10.47
CA LEU A 3 7.41 -8.71 -9.98
C LEU A 3 8.58 -8.10 -10.74
N ASP A 4 8.51 -6.78 -10.96
CA ASP A 4 9.59 -5.98 -11.51
C ASP A 4 10.48 -5.46 -10.36
N THR A 5 11.76 -5.77 -10.43
CA THR A 5 12.73 -5.44 -9.37
C THR A 5 13.14 -3.99 -9.33
N GLU A 6 13.05 -3.28 -10.45
CA GLU A 6 13.65 -1.95 -10.61
C GLU A 6 12.67 -0.79 -10.31
N LYS A 7 11.38 -1.10 -10.12
CA LYS A 7 10.39 -0.05 -9.91
C LYS A 7 10.44 0.48 -8.48
N ILE A 8 10.51 1.79 -8.38
CA ILE A 8 10.49 2.51 -7.12
C ILE A 8 9.06 2.97 -6.85
N LYS A 9 8.55 2.63 -5.69
CA LYS A 9 7.20 3.00 -5.23
C LYS A 9 7.26 3.52 -3.81
N ASP A 10 6.28 4.35 -3.49
CA ASP A 10 6.05 4.87 -2.15
C ASP A 10 4.82 4.18 -1.57
N TYR A 11 5.02 3.47 -0.47
CA TYR A 11 3.95 2.74 0.22
C TYR A 11 3.67 3.39 1.57
N MET A 12 2.39 3.44 1.91
CA MET A 12 1.93 4.00 3.17
C MET A 12 0.94 3.05 3.84
N HIS A 13 1.02 2.92 5.16
CA HIS A 13 0.06 2.13 5.92
C HIS A 13 -1.34 2.75 5.85
N VAL A 14 -2.37 1.89 5.80
CA VAL A 14 -3.77 2.32 5.66
C VAL A 14 -4.22 3.27 6.77
N ASP A 15 -3.74 3.09 8.00
CA ASP A 15 -4.09 3.97 9.13
C ASP A 15 -3.55 5.39 8.93
N ASP A 16 -2.35 5.52 8.34
CA ASP A 16 -1.81 6.84 7.99
C ASP A 16 -2.62 7.49 6.87
N PHE A 17 -3.06 6.69 5.89
CA PHE A 17 -3.94 7.18 4.83
C PHE A 17 -5.30 7.62 5.39
N CYS A 18 -5.96 6.82 6.22
CA CYS A 18 -7.23 7.18 6.85
C CYS A 18 -7.09 8.45 7.69
N ARG A 19 -5.99 8.56 8.45
CA ARG A 19 -5.68 9.76 9.24
C ARG A 19 -5.45 10.99 8.34
N ALA A 20 -4.81 10.82 7.19
CA ALA A 20 -4.64 11.90 6.22
C ALA A 20 -5.99 12.37 5.66
N VAL A 21 -6.89 11.44 5.30
CA VAL A 21 -8.24 11.76 4.81
C VAL A 21 -9.00 12.57 5.87
N LEU A 22 -9.04 12.10 7.11
CA LEU A 22 -9.71 12.83 8.21
C LEU A 22 -9.09 14.22 8.44
N THR A 23 -7.77 14.32 8.42
CA THR A 23 -7.06 15.60 8.56
C THR A 23 -7.38 16.54 7.40
N GLY A 24 -7.45 16.01 6.18
CA GLY A 24 -7.84 16.79 4.99
C GLY A 24 -9.26 17.35 5.09
N CYS A 25 -10.21 16.54 5.59
CA CYS A 25 -11.59 16.99 5.81
C CYS A 25 -11.69 18.09 6.88
N LEU A 26 -10.86 18.02 7.93
CA LEU A 26 -10.93 18.95 9.07
C LEU A 26 -10.11 20.22 8.86
N SER A 27 -9.01 20.15 8.15
CA SER A 27 -7.99 21.22 8.09
C SER A 27 -7.52 21.54 6.66
N GLY A 28 -7.99 20.82 5.66
CA GLY A 28 -7.68 21.10 4.26
C GLY A 28 -8.37 22.40 3.80
N LYS A 29 -7.78 23.03 2.79
CA LYS A 29 -8.39 24.20 2.16
C LYS A 29 -9.40 23.78 1.11
N TRP A 30 -10.55 24.42 1.09
CA TRP A 30 -11.60 24.17 0.12
C TRP A 30 -11.11 24.40 -1.32
N GLY A 31 -11.49 23.48 -2.22
CA GLY A 31 -11.16 23.57 -3.64
C GLY A 31 -9.71 23.21 -3.98
N GLU A 32 -8.95 22.66 -3.02
CA GLU A 32 -7.57 22.26 -3.23
C GLU A 32 -7.42 20.74 -3.37
N ASP A 33 -6.57 20.34 -4.31
CA ASP A 33 -6.16 18.93 -4.48
C ASP A 33 -4.88 18.67 -3.68
N TYR A 34 -4.79 17.49 -3.09
CA TYR A 34 -3.64 17.08 -2.29
C TYR A 34 -3.12 15.69 -2.68
N ASN A 35 -1.81 15.59 -2.88
CA ASN A 35 -1.15 14.31 -2.85
C ASN A 35 -0.87 13.93 -1.39
N VAL A 36 -1.10 12.65 -1.07
CA VAL A 36 -0.76 12.06 0.23
C VAL A 36 0.18 10.90 0.00
N ALA A 37 1.37 10.98 0.58
CA ALA A 37 2.44 10.01 0.40
C ALA A 37 3.31 9.92 1.65
N ALA A 38 3.97 8.78 1.86
CA ALA A 38 4.92 8.61 2.97
C ALA A 38 6.25 9.33 2.67
N GLU A 39 6.58 9.51 1.39
CA GLU A 39 7.84 10.08 0.88
C GLU A 39 9.07 9.24 1.28
N THR A 40 8.88 7.92 1.41
CA THR A 40 9.92 6.94 1.69
C THR A 40 9.90 5.88 0.59
N PRO A 41 10.53 6.17 -0.57
CA PRO A 41 10.50 5.27 -1.71
C PRO A 41 11.36 4.03 -1.48
N TYR A 42 10.85 2.88 -1.92
CA TYR A 42 11.54 1.60 -1.94
C TYR A 42 11.42 0.97 -3.32
N ASN A 43 12.42 0.20 -3.73
CA ASN A 43 12.26 -0.67 -4.88
C ASN A 43 11.49 -1.94 -4.49
N THR A 44 10.93 -2.62 -5.48
CA THR A 44 10.07 -3.78 -5.22
C THR A 44 10.82 -4.91 -4.51
N ARG A 45 12.11 -5.10 -4.80
CA ARG A 45 12.94 -6.11 -4.15
C ARG A 45 13.10 -5.81 -2.65
N GLU A 46 13.45 -4.59 -2.30
CA GLU A 46 13.58 -4.16 -0.90
C GLU A 46 12.31 -4.42 -0.09
N ILE A 47 11.14 -4.18 -0.70
CA ILE A 47 9.85 -4.43 -0.06
C ILE A 47 9.63 -5.92 0.18
N VAL A 48 9.92 -6.76 -0.83
CA VAL A 48 9.78 -8.22 -0.72
C VAL A 48 10.71 -8.79 0.34
N GLU A 49 11.97 -8.37 0.35
CA GLU A 49 12.95 -8.77 1.36
C GLU A 49 12.50 -8.33 2.76
N MET A 50 11.94 -7.13 2.89
CA MET A 50 11.38 -6.62 4.15
C MET A 50 10.17 -7.47 4.60
N ILE A 51 9.27 -7.85 3.70
CA ILE A 51 8.16 -8.75 4.01
C ILE A 51 8.69 -10.09 4.53
N GLY A 52 9.62 -10.73 3.80
CA GLY A 52 10.23 -12.00 4.22
C GLY A 52 10.86 -11.92 5.59
N ARG A 53 11.69 -10.90 5.82
CA ARG A 53 12.37 -10.69 7.11
C ARG A 53 11.39 -10.42 8.26
N THR A 54 10.34 -9.63 8.01
CA THR A 54 9.40 -9.21 9.05
C THR A 54 8.41 -10.30 9.42
N THR A 55 8.00 -11.12 8.45
CA THR A 55 6.97 -12.17 8.64
C THR A 55 7.57 -13.57 8.84
N GLY A 56 8.83 -13.78 8.51
CA GLY A 56 9.44 -15.10 8.46
C GLY A 56 9.01 -15.94 7.25
N PHE A 57 8.29 -15.34 6.29
CA PHE A 57 7.81 -16.05 5.11
C PHE A 57 8.91 -16.17 4.05
N ASP A 58 9.05 -17.36 3.45
CA ASP A 58 9.99 -17.59 2.33
C ASP A 58 9.44 -16.99 1.03
N THR A 59 9.78 -15.73 0.81
CA THR A 59 9.33 -14.98 -0.36
C THR A 59 9.98 -15.45 -1.65
N GLU A 60 11.20 -15.99 -1.60
CA GLU A 60 11.93 -16.45 -2.79
C GLU A 60 11.28 -17.68 -3.43
N SER A 61 10.64 -18.55 -2.63
CA SER A 61 9.96 -19.73 -3.13
C SER A 61 8.73 -19.43 -4.00
N VAL A 62 8.10 -18.25 -3.81
CA VAL A 62 6.82 -17.90 -4.47
C VAL A 62 6.94 -16.77 -5.48
N ILE A 63 8.04 -16.01 -5.48
CA ILE A 63 8.23 -14.86 -6.35
C ILE A 63 9.12 -15.25 -7.53
N LYS A 64 8.63 -14.92 -8.73
CA LYS A 64 9.43 -14.96 -9.94
C LYS A 64 9.69 -13.53 -10.40
N TRP A 65 10.95 -13.16 -10.40
CA TRP A 65 11.37 -11.84 -10.86
C TRP A 65 11.29 -11.74 -12.38
N HIS A 66 10.71 -10.66 -12.88
CA HIS A 66 10.62 -10.38 -14.30
C HIS A 66 11.48 -9.16 -14.64
N PRO A 67 12.37 -9.25 -15.65
CA PRO A 67 13.37 -8.20 -15.90
C PRO A 67 12.81 -6.90 -16.49
N LYS A 68 11.57 -6.86 -16.93
CA LYS A 68 10.90 -5.61 -17.38
C LYS A 68 9.41 -5.83 -17.63
N THR A 69 8.59 -5.08 -16.90
CA THR A 69 7.24 -4.73 -17.33
C THR A 69 7.14 -3.21 -17.34
N ASP A 70 7.17 -2.64 -18.52
CA ASP A 70 7.36 -1.20 -18.72
C ASP A 70 6.12 -0.32 -18.55
N TYR A 71 5.04 -0.87 -17.96
CA TYR A 71 3.74 -0.20 -17.96
C TYR A 71 3.54 0.85 -16.87
N LEU A 72 4.32 0.82 -15.81
CA LEU A 72 4.20 1.80 -14.72
C LEU A 72 5.60 2.27 -14.32
N GLY A 73 5.94 3.51 -14.59
CA GLY A 73 7.19 4.14 -14.15
C GLY A 73 7.37 4.16 -12.63
N ASN A 74 8.40 4.83 -12.16
CA ASN A 74 8.56 5.11 -10.73
C ASN A 74 7.43 6.02 -10.25
N HIS A 75 6.84 5.67 -9.11
CA HIS A 75 5.74 6.44 -8.51
C HIS A 75 6.17 6.93 -7.12
N VAL A 76 6.65 8.14 -7.10
CA VAL A 76 6.98 8.87 -5.87
C VAL A 76 6.26 10.20 -5.91
N LEU A 77 5.42 10.44 -4.94
CA LEU A 77 4.64 11.68 -4.83
C LEU A 77 5.18 12.54 -3.68
N SER A 78 4.96 13.85 -3.77
CA SER A 78 5.26 14.77 -2.67
C SER A 78 3.99 15.22 -1.96
N SER A 79 3.94 15.06 -0.65
CA SER A 79 2.87 15.54 0.23
C SER A 79 3.13 16.97 0.73
N ARG A 80 4.12 17.67 0.22
CA ARG A 80 4.54 18.99 0.73
C ARG A 80 3.37 19.97 0.90
N LYS A 81 2.51 20.07 -0.11
CA LYS A 81 1.33 20.95 -0.08
C LYS A 81 0.38 20.55 1.05
N PHE A 82 0.09 19.26 1.18
CA PHE A 82 -0.78 18.73 2.24
C PHE A 82 -0.20 19.01 3.63
N ARG A 83 1.08 18.68 3.83
CA ARG A 83 1.79 18.92 5.09
C ARG A 83 1.80 20.41 5.48
N SER A 84 2.05 21.31 4.50
CA SER A 84 2.09 22.75 4.76
C SER A 84 0.74 23.33 5.16
N HIS A 85 -0.38 22.78 4.66
CA HIS A 85 -1.71 23.25 4.97
C HIS A 85 -2.29 22.66 6.26
N THR A 86 -1.93 21.39 6.56
CA THR A 86 -2.60 20.62 7.61
C THR A 86 -1.70 20.20 8.76
N GLY A 87 -0.39 20.28 8.61
CA GLY A 87 0.57 19.75 9.57
C GLY A 87 0.64 18.22 9.63
N TRP A 88 -0.08 17.51 8.74
CA TRP A 88 -0.09 16.05 8.74
C TRP A 88 1.29 15.46 8.41
N LEU A 89 1.64 14.37 9.09
CA LEU A 89 2.84 13.56 8.81
C LEU A 89 2.49 12.07 8.94
N PRO A 90 3.10 11.19 8.14
CA PRO A 90 3.02 9.75 8.36
C PRO A 90 3.65 9.39 9.72
N LYS A 91 3.10 8.40 10.42
CA LYS A 91 3.56 7.94 11.73
C LYS A 91 4.04 6.50 11.73
N ILE A 92 3.64 5.73 10.71
CA ILE A 92 3.93 4.31 10.61
C ILE A 92 4.95 4.12 9.50
N ASP A 93 6.16 3.69 9.86
CA ASP A 93 7.17 3.29 8.89
C ASP A 93 6.76 2.00 8.15
N LEU A 94 7.38 1.72 7.01
CA LEU A 94 7.00 0.61 6.16
C LEU A 94 7.13 -0.74 6.87
N GLU A 95 8.20 -0.97 7.63
CA GLU A 95 8.42 -2.24 8.34
C GLU A 95 7.37 -2.46 9.42
N SER A 96 7.08 -1.44 10.22
CA SER A 96 6.00 -1.46 11.21
C SER A 96 4.64 -1.70 10.56
N GLY A 97 4.36 -1.06 9.42
CA GLY A 97 3.15 -1.25 8.64
C GLY A 97 2.98 -2.67 8.11
N ILE A 98 4.06 -3.27 7.59
CA ILE A 98 4.07 -4.67 7.15
C ILE A 98 3.77 -5.60 8.34
N ARG A 99 4.39 -5.36 9.50
CA ARG A 99 4.17 -6.16 10.72
C ARG A 99 2.72 -6.09 11.17
N LEU A 100 2.13 -4.90 11.24
CA LEU A 100 0.73 -4.70 11.62
C LEU A 100 -0.22 -5.40 10.64
N SER A 101 0.01 -5.25 9.34
CA SER A 101 -0.79 -5.90 8.30
C SER A 101 -0.69 -7.42 8.38
N ALA A 102 0.51 -7.96 8.57
CA ALA A 102 0.72 -9.40 8.72
C ALA A 102 0.00 -9.96 9.97
N GLN A 103 0.08 -9.27 11.11
CA GLN A 103 -0.62 -9.65 12.32
C GLN A 103 -2.14 -9.66 12.12
N THR A 104 -2.69 -8.67 11.42
CA THR A 104 -4.13 -8.62 11.11
C THR A 104 -4.54 -9.82 10.27
N ILE A 105 -3.76 -10.15 9.23
CA ILE A 105 -4.03 -11.30 8.36
C ILE A 105 -3.93 -12.63 9.13
N MET A 106 -2.93 -12.76 10.01
CA MET A 106 -2.70 -13.99 10.78
C MET A 106 -3.71 -14.20 11.90
N ASN A 107 -4.24 -13.11 12.48
CA ASN A 107 -5.26 -13.17 13.54
C ASN A 107 -6.68 -13.40 13.01
N ASP A 108 -6.90 -13.31 11.71
CA ASP A 108 -8.19 -13.56 11.06
C ASP A 108 -8.40 -15.08 10.84
N ASP A 109 -8.24 -15.89 11.90
CA ASP A 109 -8.43 -17.36 12.00
C ASP A 109 -7.85 -18.19 10.83
N GLY A 110 -6.81 -17.71 10.18
CA GLY A 110 -6.20 -18.35 9.02
C GLY A 110 -7.10 -18.39 7.78
N GLN A 111 -8.20 -17.66 7.78
CA GLN A 111 -9.19 -17.63 6.69
C GLN A 111 -9.05 -16.42 5.76
N TYR A 112 -7.90 -15.77 5.70
CA TYR A 112 -7.69 -14.79 4.64
C TYR A 112 -7.83 -15.49 3.28
N ASN A 113 -9.04 -15.45 2.78
CA ASN A 113 -9.36 -15.89 1.43
C ASN A 113 -9.69 -14.66 0.58
N PRO A 114 -8.77 -14.18 -0.26
CA PRO A 114 -9.06 -13.04 -1.14
C PRO A 114 -10.26 -13.30 -2.05
N LEU A 115 -10.58 -14.56 -2.33
CA LEU A 115 -11.76 -14.95 -3.09
C LEU A 115 -13.06 -14.70 -2.30
N ARG A 116 -13.01 -14.64 -0.97
CA ARG A 116 -14.19 -14.32 -0.16
C ARG A 116 -14.69 -12.90 -0.48
N TYR A 117 -13.82 -11.92 -0.54
CA TYR A 117 -14.20 -10.54 -0.88
C TYR A 117 -14.73 -10.43 -2.31
N LEU A 118 -14.14 -11.17 -3.26
CA LEU A 118 -14.62 -11.24 -4.62
C LEU A 118 -16.01 -11.88 -4.70
N ASN A 119 -16.28 -12.92 -3.93
CA ASN A 119 -17.57 -13.57 -3.88
C ASN A 119 -18.63 -12.67 -3.21
N GLU A 120 -18.30 -12.05 -2.07
CA GLU A 120 -19.17 -11.09 -1.39
C GLU A 120 -19.50 -9.88 -2.29
N ALA A 121 -18.53 -9.38 -3.07
CA ALA A 121 -18.76 -8.30 -4.02
C ALA A 121 -19.71 -8.74 -5.15
N LYS A 122 -19.53 -9.96 -5.68
CA LYS A 122 -20.45 -10.53 -6.70
C LYS A 122 -21.86 -10.72 -6.15
N GLU A 123 -22.00 -11.24 -4.92
CA GLU A 123 -23.29 -11.40 -4.26
C GLU A 123 -24.02 -10.06 -4.04
N LYS A 124 -23.25 -8.99 -3.82
CA LYS A 124 -23.77 -7.62 -3.71
C LYS A 124 -23.99 -6.93 -5.06
N GLY A 125 -23.80 -7.64 -6.19
CA GLY A 125 -23.97 -7.10 -7.55
C GLY A 125 -22.93 -6.06 -7.94
N ILE A 126 -21.77 -6.05 -7.27
CA ILE A 126 -20.66 -5.15 -7.62
C ILE A 126 -19.94 -5.73 -8.82
N ASP A 127 -19.94 -4.98 -9.92
CA ASP A 127 -19.18 -5.34 -11.12
C ASP A 127 -17.69 -5.07 -10.91
N LEU A 128 -16.91 -6.14 -10.84
CA LEU A 128 -15.46 -6.08 -10.64
C LEU A 128 -14.67 -6.07 -11.96
N THR A 129 -15.33 -6.14 -13.11
CA THR A 129 -14.66 -6.19 -14.43
C THR A 129 -14.05 -4.84 -14.83
N VAL A 130 -14.39 -3.77 -14.14
CA VAL A 130 -13.91 -2.40 -14.42
C VAL A 130 -12.47 -2.14 -13.95
N TYR A 131 -11.84 -3.09 -13.22
CA TYR A 131 -10.54 -2.88 -12.55
C TYR A 131 -9.41 -3.79 -13.04
N TYR A 132 -9.59 -4.47 -14.21
CA TYR A 132 -8.56 -5.30 -14.82
C TYR A 132 -8.29 -4.88 -16.28
#